data_ea0d83eed831dfd81f95e253412bd060
#
_entry.id   ea0d83eed831dfd81f95e253412bd060
#
_cell.length_a   1.000
_cell.length_b   1.000
_cell.length_c   1.000
_cell.angle_alpha   90.00
_cell.angle_beta   90.00
_cell.angle_gamma   90.00
#
_symmetry.space_group_name_H-M   'P 1'
#
loop_
_entity.id
_entity.type
_entity.pdbx_description
1 polymer ?
#
loop_
_entity_poly.entity_id
_entity_poly.type
_entity_poly.pdbx_seq_one_letter_code
_entity_poly.pdbx_strand_id
1 'polypeptide(L)'
;MVPHLITALTGPINELEARILESMPAIERWFRLEWMEHTPPFYTSVDVRNAGFKLAPVDTNLFPGGWNNLTPEMLPLAVQAAMAAIEKICPEAKNLLLVPAAQTGNTFYLSNLQQLVRVFTQAGLNVRLGTLDESIKAPKPVALPDGSEL
;
A
#
# COMPACT_ATOMS: atom_id res chain seq x y z
N MET A 1 -10.37 -5.85 23.38
CA MET A 1 -11.64 -5.08 23.31
C MET A 1 -11.40 -4.01 22.27
N VAL A 2 -12.02 -4.11 21.11
CA VAL A 2 -11.93 -3.06 20.10
C VAL A 2 -12.41 -1.78 20.78
N PRO A 3 -11.58 -0.72 20.86
CA PRO A 3 -12.04 0.54 21.42
C PRO A 3 -13.34 0.88 20.71
N HIS A 4 -14.32 1.35 21.43
CA HIS A 4 -15.60 1.76 20.88
C HIS A 4 -15.35 2.46 19.55
N LEU A 5 -15.60 1.74 18.48
CA LEU A 5 -15.77 2.34 17.18
C LEU A 5 -16.92 3.31 17.34
N ILE A 6 -16.58 4.54 17.72
CA ILE A 6 -17.44 5.65 17.34
C ILE A 6 -17.37 5.63 15.83
N THR A 7 -18.32 4.88 15.27
CA THR A 7 -18.37 4.49 13.86
C THR A 7 -18.54 5.67 12.92
N ALA A 8 -18.53 6.89 13.46
CA ALA A 8 -18.58 8.09 12.68
C ALA A 8 -17.97 9.25 13.45
N LEU A 9 -16.85 9.73 12.97
CA LEU A 9 -16.48 11.10 13.23
C LEU A 9 -17.48 11.95 12.44
N THR A 10 -18.32 12.71 13.14
CA THR A 10 -19.31 13.60 12.55
C THR A 10 -18.92 15.03 12.82
N GLY A 11 -19.08 15.89 11.82
CA GLY A 11 -18.79 17.31 11.88
C GLY A 11 -18.28 17.84 10.54
N PRO A 12 -18.05 19.14 10.41
CA PRO A 12 -17.39 19.70 9.23
C PRO A 12 -16.03 19.02 9.01
N ILE A 13 -15.67 18.76 7.76
CA ILE A 13 -14.46 17.99 7.43
C ILE A 13 -13.19 18.61 8.02
N ASN A 14 -13.10 19.93 8.04
CA ASN A 14 -11.95 20.65 8.61
C ASN A 14 -11.79 20.41 10.12
N GLU A 15 -12.91 20.29 10.86
CA GLU A 15 -12.88 19.95 12.29
C GLU A 15 -12.49 18.49 12.52
N LEU A 16 -12.92 17.58 11.63
CA LEU A 16 -12.52 16.19 11.68
C LEU A 16 -11.02 16.03 11.44
N GLU A 17 -10.50 16.72 10.43
CA GLU A 17 -9.06 16.76 10.13
C GLU A 17 -8.27 17.31 11.31
N ALA A 18 -8.67 18.45 11.87
CA ALA A 18 -8.02 19.05 13.05
C ALA A 18 -7.98 18.07 14.23
N ARG A 19 -9.08 17.36 14.53
CA ARG A 19 -9.12 16.35 15.58
C ARG A 19 -8.17 15.19 15.33
N ILE A 20 -8.07 14.72 14.10
CA ILE A 20 -7.12 13.64 13.75
C ILE A 20 -5.70 14.13 13.96
N LEU A 21 -5.34 15.32 13.46
CA LEU A 21 -4.01 15.90 13.61
C LEU A 21 -3.64 16.13 15.08
N GLU A 22 -4.54 16.70 15.88
CA GLU A 22 -4.33 16.88 17.32
C GLU A 22 -4.16 15.56 18.07
N SER A 23 -4.83 14.50 17.60
CA SER A 23 -4.79 13.17 18.20
C SER A 23 -3.65 12.28 17.66
N MET A 24 -2.86 12.75 16.70
CA MET A 24 -1.81 11.93 16.05
C MET A 24 -0.87 11.25 17.05
N PRO A 25 -0.36 11.90 18.11
CA PRO A 25 0.51 11.21 19.06
C PRO A 25 -0.16 10.03 19.77
N ALA A 26 -1.45 10.16 20.08
CA ALA A 26 -2.23 9.09 20.71
C ALA A 26 -2.54 7.96 19.72
N ILE A 27 -2.86 8.30 18.47
CA ILE A 27 -3.10 7.35 17.37
C ILE A 27 -1.83 6.55 17.09
N GLU A 28 -0.68 7.20 16.94
CA GLU A 28 0.59 6.54 16.70
C GLU A 28 1.01 5.63 17.86
N ARG A 29 0.77 6.08 19.10
CA ARG A 29 1.02 5.24 20.27
C ARG A 29 0.16 4.00 20.27
N TRP A 30 -1.13 4.13 19.93
CA TRP A 30 -2.06 3.02 19.84
C TRP A 30 -1.61 2.02 18.79
N PHE A 31 -1.28 2.47 17.57
CA PHE A 31 -0.76 1.60 16.52
C PHE A 31 0.50 0.85 16.94
N ARG A 32 1.44 1.53 17.62
CA ARG A 32 2.65 0.84 18.11
C ARG A 32 2.33 -0.29 19.07
N LEU A 33 1.38 -0.09 19.98
CA LEU A 33 0.96 -1.13 20.93
C LEU A 33 0.30 -2.31 20.20
N GLU A 34 -0.61 -2.03 19.28
CA GLU A 34 -1.27 -3.08 18.49
C GLU A 34 -0.26 -3.89 17.66
N TRP A 35 0.74 -3.24 17.09
CA TRP A 35 1.80 -3.93 16.32
C TRP A 35 2.76 -4.74 17.19
N MET A 36 2.84 -4.47 18.47
CA MET A 36 3.58 -5.31 19.41
C MET A 36 2.80 -6.59 19.76
N GLU A 37 1.49 -6.51 19.82
CA GLU A 37 0.61 -7.62 20.17
C GLU A 37 0.18 -8.45 18.94
N HIS A 38 0.10 -7.82 17.79
CA HIS A 38 -0.39 -8.43 16.56
C HIS A 38 0.62 -8.33 15.42
N THR A 39 0.66 -9.34 14.57
CA THR A 39 1.44 -9.29 13.33
C THR A 39 0.50 -8.89 12.19
N PRO A 40 0.60 -7.65 11.68
CA PRO A 40 -0.22 -7.25 10.55
C PRO A 40 0.17 -8.01 9.30
N PRO A 41 -0.72 -8.15 8.31
CA PRO A 41 -0.37 -8.60 6.98
C PRO A 41 0.72 -7.70 6.37
N PHE A 42 1.48 -8.23 5.43
CA PHE A 42 2.51 -7.46 4.72
C PHE A 42 1.97 -6.17 4.12
N TYR A 43 0.75 -6.19 3.63
CA TYR A 43 0.06 -5.04 3.05
C TYR A 43 -1.42 -5.07 3.42
N THR A 44 -1.94 -3.90 3.73
CA THR A 44 -3.38 -3.65 3.84
C THR A 44 -3.73 -2.29 3.27
N SER A 45 -4.89 -2.18 2.66
CA SER A 45 -5.51 -0.91 2.32
C SER A 45 -6.90 -0.81 2.92
N VAL A 46 -7.35 0.41 3.19
CA VAL A 46 -8.67 0.70 3.73
C VAL A 46 -9.31 1.78 2.88
N ASP A 47 -10.46 1.46 2.31
CA ASP A 47 -11.27 2.44 1.61
C ASP A 47 -12.08 3.26 2.62
N VAL A 48 -11.94 4.57 2.55
CA VAL A 48 -12.63 5.52 3.42
C VAL A 48 -13.65 6.30 2.62
N ARG A 49 -14.90 6.26 3.04
CA ARG A 49 -15.96 7.11 2.50
C ARG A 49 -15.99 8.42 3.25
N ASN A 50 -15.96 9.50 2.48
CA ASN A 50 -16.03 10.87 2.97
C ASN A 50 -17.30 11.53 2.42
N ALA A 51 -18.25 11.86 3.30
CA ALA A 51 -19.49 12.54 2.97
C ALA A 51 -19.44 14.04 3.26
N GLY A 52 -18.27 14.61 3.61
CA GLY A 52 -18.10 16.01 4.00
C GLY A 52 -18.39 16.28 5.48
N PHE A 53 -19.25 15.49 6.10
CA PHE A 53 -19.62 15.61 7.52
C PHE A 53 -19.41 14.28 8.29
N LYS A 54 -19.01 13.23 7.59
CA LYS A 54 -18.80 11.90 8.16
C LYS A 54 -17.70 11.17 7.40
N LEU A 55 -16.78 10.57 8.14
CA LEU A 55 -15.79 9.63 7.62
C LEU A 55 -16.12 8.22 8.14
N ALA A 56 -16.06 7.22 7.28
CA ALA A 56 -16.24 5.83 7.68
C ALA A 56 -15.36 4.90 6.84
N PRO A 57 -14.64 3.95 7.45
CA PRO A 57 -14.03 2.86 6.72
C PRO A 57 -15.13 1.94 6.19
N VAL A 58 -15.02 1.51 4.95
CA VAL A 58 -16.08 0.70 4.29
C VAL A 58 -15.57 -0.59 3.70
N ASP A 59 -14.29 -0.67 3.36
CA ASP A 59 -13.69 -1.86 2.80
C ASP A 59 -12.23 -1.98 3.18
N THR A 60 -11.77 -3.20 3.38
CA THR A 60 -10.37 -3.51 3.67
C THR A 60 -9.87 -4.58 2.70
N ASN A 61 -8.69 -4.36 2.15
CA ASN A 61 -8.06 -5.26 1.19
C ASN A 61 -6.68 -5.69 1.65
N LEU A 62 -6.35 -6.97 1.42
CA LEU A 62 -4.98 -7.50 1.54
C LEU A 62 -4.22 -7.45 0.21
N PHE A 63 -4.81 -6.85 -0.78
CA PHE A 63 -4.31 -6.78 -2.14
C PHE A 63 -3.55 -5.47 -2.38
N PRO A 64 -2.32 -5.49 -2.94
CA PRO A 64 -1.52 -4.29 -3.15
C PRO A 64 -2.09 -3.43 -4.28
N GLY A 65 -3.11 -2.63 -3.98
CA GLY A 65 -3.72 -1.67 -4.89
C GLY A 65 -3.50 -0.22 -4.46
N GLY A 66 -3.66 0.72 -5.39
CA GLY A 66 -3.63 2.15 -5.09
C GLY A 66 -2.24 2.78 -4.94
N TRP A 67 -1.15 2.06 -5.16
CA TRP A 67 0.21 2.59 -5.07
C TRP A 67 0.52 3.69 -6.09
N ASN A 68 -0.19 3.70 -7.22
CA ASN A 68 -0.14 4.78 -8.19
C ASN A 68 -0.66 6.13 -7.65
N ASN A 69 -1.35 6.13 -6.50
CA ASN A 69 -1.85 7.33 -5.84
C ASN A 69 -0.88 7.90 -4.80
N LEU A 70 0.26 7.25 -4.56
CA LEU A 70 1.28 7.78 -3.67
C LEU A 70 1.86 9.07 -4.22
N THR A 71 1.91 10.09 -3.38
CA THR A 71 2.59 11.34 -3.71
C THR A 71 4.11 11.16 -3.59
N PRO A 72 4.92 12.04 -4.22
CA PRO A 72 6.38 11.98 -4.08
C PRO A 72 6.86 12.02 -2.64
N GLU A 73 6.16 12.73 -1.75
CA GLU A 73 6.47 12.85 -0.33
C GLU A 73 6.21 11.56 0.45
N MET A 74 5.25 10.76 0.00
CA MET A 74 4.92 9.47 0.61
C MET A 74 5.85 8.34 0.19
N LEU A 75 6.53 8.49 -0.95
CA LEU A 75 7.39 7.44 -1.48
C LEU A 75 8.50 7.00 -0.52
N PRO A 76 9.27 7.91 0.12
CA PRO A 76 10.30 7.51 1.10
C PRO A 76 9.72 6.73 2.29
N LEU A 77 8.53 7.09 2.76
CA LEU A 77 7.84 6.39 3.84
C LEU A 77 7.42 4.98 3.41
N ALA A 78 6.92 4.83 2.19
CA ALA A 78 6.58 3.52 1.63
C ALA A 78 7.82 2.61 1.49
N VAL A 79 8.95 3.16 1.06
CA VAL A 79 10.23 2.44 0.98
C VAL A 79 10.69 1.99 2.36
N GLN A 80 10.67 2.87 3.37
CA GLN A 80 11.04 2.53 4.74
C GLN A 80 10.13 1.44 5.32
N ALA A 81 8.82 1.55 5.09
CA ALA A 81 7.85 0.54 5.53
C ALA A 81 8.11 -0.82 4.87
N ALA A 82 8.41 -0.83 3.57
CA ALA A 82 8.77 -2.04 2.83
C ALA A 82 10.05 -2.69 3.39
N MET A 83 11.10 -1.90 3.64
CA MET A 83 12.35 -2.38 4.25
C MET A 83 12.09 -3.03 5.62
N ALA A 84 11.36 -2.34 6.49
CA ALA A 84 11.03 -2.85 7.83
C ALA A 84 10.21 -4.14 7.78
N ALA A 85 9.25 -4.24 6.85
CA ALA A 85 8.44 -5.44 6.67
C ALA A 85 9.27 -6.62 6.14
N ILE A 86 10.17 -6.37 5.19
CA ILE A 86 11.07 -7.39 4.64
C ILE A 86 12.02 -7.89 5.71
N GLU A 87 12.65 -6.99 6.46
CA GLU A 87 13.55 -7.34 7.55
C GLU A 87 12.88 -8.23 8.60
N LYS A 88 11.60 -7.94 8.90
CA LYS A 88 10.82 -8.73 9.85
C LYS A 88 10.44 -10.11 9.33
N ILE A 89 10.09 -10.23 8.05
CA ILE A 89 9.52 -11.44 7.46
C ILE A 89 10.62 -12.35 6.87
N CYS A 90 11.57 -11.76 6.14
CA CYS A 90 12.62 -12.47 5.44
C CYS A 90 13.86 -11.57 5.24
N PRO A 91 14.68 -11.38 6.29
CA PRO A 91 15.82 -10.44 6.25
C PRO A 91 16.87 -10.80 5.20
N GLU A 92 16.96 -12.07 4.80
CA GLU A 92 17.88 -12.55 3.77
C GLU A 92 17.36 -12.36 2.33
N ALA A 93 16.15 -11.81 2.16
CA ALA A 93 15.56 -11.64 0.84
C ALA A 93 16.38 -10.63 0.00
N LYS A 94 16.77 -11.06 -1.19
CA LYS A 94 17.45 -10.22 -2.20
C LYS A 94 16.63 -10.08 -3.47
N ASN A 95 15.72 -11.01 -3.70
CA ASN A 95 14.92 -11.07 -4.92
C ASN A 95 13.44 -11.10 -4.57
N LEU A 96 12.65 -10.36 -5.36
CA LEU A 96 11.20 -10.32 -5.25
C LEU A 96 10.57 -10.64 -6.61
N LEU A 97 9.67 -11.61 -6.62
CA LEU A 97 8.83 -11.88 -7.78
C LEU A 97 7.43 -11.31 -7.53
N LEU A 98 7.03 -10.35 -8.35
CA LEU A 98 5.66 -9.84 -8.39
C LEU A 98 4.89 -10.62 -9.45
N VAL A 99 3.78 -11.24 -9.06
CA VAL A 99 2.89 -11.98 -9.98
C VAL A 99 1.61 -11.19 -10.12
N PRO A 100 1.46 -10.37 -11.17
CA PRO A 100 0.26 -9.58 -11.38
C PRO A 100 -0.93 -10.45 -11.76
N ALA A 101 -2.14 -9.98 -11.46
CA ALA A 101 -3.36 -10.55 -12.00
C ALA A 101 -3.42 -10.32 -13.53
N ALA A 102 -4.21 -11.14 -14.23
CA ALA A 102 -4.31 -11.12 -15.70
C ALA A 102 -5.03 -9.87 -16.28
N GLN A 103 -4.81 -8.69 -15.69
CA GLN A 103 -5.43 -7.41 -16.09
C GLN A 103 -4.45 -6.45 -16.78
N THR A 104 -3.62 -6.98 -17.66
CA THR A 104 -2.53 -6.22 -18.30
C THR A 104 -2.99 -5.09 -19.23
N GLY A 105 -4.27 -4.99 -19.55
CA GLY A 105 -4.83 -3.88 -20.34
C GLY A 105 -5.28 -2.64 -19.56
N ASN A 106 -5.25 -2.70 -18.23
CA ASN A 106 -5.65 -1.57 -17.36
C ASN A 106 -4.44 -0.69 -17.05
N THR A 107 -4.41 0.52 -17.59
CA THR A 107 -3.30 1.47 -17.42
C THR A 107 -3.07 1.87 -15.95
N PHE A 108 -4.13 2.02 -15.15
CA PHE A 108 -4.00 2.30 -13.71
C PHE A 108 -3.38 1.12 -12.96
N TYR A 109 -3.71 -0.08 -13.35
CA TYR A 109 -3.11 -1.29 -12.79
C TYR A 109 -1.62 -1.39 -13.13
N LEU A 110 -1.24 -1.08 -14.37
CA LEU A 110 0.17 -1.02 -14.77
C LEU A 110 0.95 0.06 -14.02
N SER A 111 0.36 1.24 -13.83
CA SER A 111 0.96 2.31 -13.01
C SER A 111 1.12 1.89 -11.54
N ASN A 112 0.17 1.13 -10.99
CA ASN A 112 0.28 0.55 -9.66
C ASN A 112 1.47 -0.44 -9.57
N LEU A 113 1.61 -1.33 -10.55
CA LEU A 113 2.75 -2.26 -10.61
C LEU A 113 4.09 -1.53 -10.71
N GLN A 114 4.16 -0.49 -11.53
CA GLN A 114 5.36 0.34 -11.68
C GLN A 114 5.79 0.93 -10.33
N GLN A 115 4.85 1.49 -9.56
CA GLN A 115 5.16 2.03 -8.24
C GLN A 115 5.58 0.95 -7.25
N LEU A 116 4.97 -0.23 -7.28
CA LEU A 116 5.41 -1.36 -6.47
C LEU A 116 6.84 -1.77 -6.80
N VAL A 117 7.16 -1.93 -8.09
CA VAL A 117 8.53 -2.23 -8.54
C VAL A 117 9.50 -1.17 -8.03
N ARG A 118 9.14 0.11 -8.16
CA ARG A 118 9.97 1.23 -7.71
C ARG A 118 10.21 1.19 -6.21
N VAL A 119 9.16 1.01 -5.40
CA VAL A 119 9.26 0.95 -3.93
C VAL A 119 10.19 -0.20 -3.51
N PHE A 120 9.96 -1.40 -4.02
CA PHE A 120 10.75 -2.57 -3.62
C PHE A 120 12.18 -2.54 -4.15
N THR A 121 12.41 -1.96 -5.33
CA THR A 121 13.77 -1.74 -5.84
C THR A 121 14.53 -0.74 -4.98
N GLN A 122 13.89 0.35 -4.57
CA GLN A 122 14.50 1.32 -3.64
C GLN A 122 14.68 0.75 -2.23
N ALA A 123 13.86 -0.23 -1.84
CA ALA A 123 14.06 -0.99 -0.61
C ALA A 123 15.22 -2.01 -0.68
N GLY A 124 15.92 -2.10 -1.81
CA GLY A 124 17.12 -2.93 -1.98
C GLY A 124 16.88 -4.30 -2.60
N LEU A 125 15.69 -4.59 -3.12
CA LEU A 125 15.39 -5.86 -3.76
C LEU A 125 15.58 -5.84 -5.28
N ASN A 126 15.99 -6.97 -5.84
CA ASN A 126 15.92 -7.24 -7.28
C ASN A 126 14.49 -7.68 -7.59
N VAL A 127 13.72 -6.80 -8.21
CA VAL A 127 12.31 -7.05 -8.51
C VAL A 127 12.14 -7.55 -9.94
N ARG A 128 11.34 -8.59 -10.09
CA ARG A 128 10.94 -9.12 -11.40
C ARG A 128 9.43 -9.34 -11.44
N LEU A 129 8.84 -9.15 -12.60
CA LEU A 129 7.46 -9.53 -12.86
C LEU A 129 7.39 -10.97 -13.34
N GLY A 130 6.45 -11.74 -12.80
CA GLY A 130 6.10 -13.07 -13.27
C GLY A 130 4.73 -13.07 -13.92
N THR A 131 4.39 -14.12 -14.62
CA THR A 131 3.06 -14.31 -15.20
C THR A 131 2.62 -15.76 -15.06
N LEU A 132 1.31 -15.96 -14.92
CA LEU A 132 0.67 -17.27 -15.00
C LEU A 132 0.13 -17.58 -16.42
N ASP A 133 0.33 -16.65 -17.37
CA ASP A 133 -0.07 -16.84 -18.74
C ASP A 133 0.88 -17.83 -19.44
N GLU A 134 0.41 -19.04 -19.67
CA GLU A 134 1.17 -20.12 -20.29
C GLU A 134 1.58 -19.83 -21.75
N SER A 135 0.97 -18.86 -22.41
CA SER A 135 1.34 -18.43 -23.77
C SER A 135 2.66 -17.67 -23.80
N ILE A 136 3.08 -17.07 -22.67
CA ILE A 136 4.31 -16.31 -22.53
C ILE A 136 5.46 -17.25 -22.16
N LYS A 137 6.26 -17.63 -23.13
CA LYS A 137 7.38 -18.59 -22.98
C LYS A 137 8.75 -17.93 -22.74
N ALA A 138 8.85 -16.61 -22.89
CA ALA A 138 10.08 -15.87 -22.70
C ALA A 138 9.79 -14.49 -22.08
N PRO A 139 10.76 -13.91 -21.37
CA PRO A 139 10.63 -12.52 -20.91
C PRO A 139 10.31 -11.59 -22.06
N LYS A 140 9.35 -10.70 -21.85
CA LYS A 140 9.01 -9.62 -22.79
C LYS A 140 8.74 -8.34 -22.01
N PRO A 141 9.12 -7.18 -22.53
CA PRO A 141 8.83 -5.92 -21.88
C PRO A 141 7.33 -5.66 -21.83
N VAL A 142 6.90 -5.02 -20.76
CA VAL A 142 5.54 -4.51 -20.60
C VAL A 142 5.60 -2.99 -20.68
N ALA A 143 5.01 -2.42 -21.74
CA ALA A 143 4.97 -0.98 -21.93
C ALA A 143 4.10 -0.33 -20.86
N LEU A 144 4.61 0.75 -20.27
CA LEU A 144 3.95 1.53 -19.24
C LEU A 144 3.32 2.81 -19.81
N PRO A 145 2.34 3.41 -19.10
CA PRO A 145 1.67 4.61 -19.58
C PRO A 145 2.59 5.82 -19.76
N ASP A 146 3.72 5.87 -19.07
CA ASP A 146 4.73 6.93 -19.17
C ASP A 146 5.78 6.71 -20.28
N GLY A 147 5.60 5.65 -21.07
CA GLY A 147 6.52 5.27 -22.14
C GLY A 147 7.75 4.48 -21.69
N SER A 148 7.89 4.19 -20.39
CA SER A 148 8.91 3.26 -19.89
C SER A 148 8.46 1.80 -20.05
N GLU A 149 9.36 0.87 -19.76
CA GLU A 149 9.10 -0.57 -19.82
C GLU A 149 9.41 -1.23 -18.47
N LEU A 150 8.61 -2.22 -18.13
CA LEU A 150 8.83 -3.16 -17.02
C LEU A 150 9.33 -4.49 -17.53
#